data_f224675ef146cd31c5217ed47ab4f12e
#
_entry.id   f224675ef146cd31c5217ed47ab4f12e
#
_cell.length_a   1.000
_cell.length_b   1.000
_cell.length_c   1.000
_cell.angle_alpha   90.00
_cell.angle_beta   90.00
_cell.angle_gamma   90.00
#
_symmetry.space_group_name_H-M   'P 1'
#
loop_
_entity.id
_entity.type
_entity.pdbx_description
1 polymer ?
#
loop_
_entity_poly.entity_id
_entity_poly.type
_entity_poly.pdbx_seq_one_letter_code
_entity_poly.pdbx_strand_id
1 'polypeptide(L)'
;MTKTLYVGMGCFWGAEKKFWSLPGVVETSVGYQGGTTENPDYRLVCTGTTNHIEIVKIVYNESEISTRDVLKVFWENHDPTQGNRQGNDVGSQYRSAILCTDDEQRAVANLTKEQYGQVLSAAGLDPITTEILDANEHTYWLAEEYHQKYLIKNPNGYDCHAHTGYSLPD
;
A
#
# COMPACT_ATOMS: atom_id res chain seq x y z
N MET A 1 -18.14 -12.86 -2.63
CA MET A 1 -18.33 -11.46 -2.19
C MET A 1 -17.00 -10.74 -2.22
N THR A 2 -16.96 -9.52 -2.71
CA THR A 2 -15.72 -8.76 -2.80
C THR A 2 -15.60 -7.74 -1.68
N LYS A 3 -14.35 -7.45 -1.31
CA LYS A 3 -13.99 -6.37 -0.41
C LYS A 3 -12.97 -5.47 -1.08
N THR A 4 -12.86 -4.26 -0.60
CA THR A 4 -11.88 -3.28 -1.08
C THR A 4 -10.95 -2.90 0.06
N LEU A 5 -9.65 -2.91 -0.21
CA LEU A 5 -8.60 -2.46 0.72
C LEU A 5 -7.69 -1.49 -0.04
N TYR A 6 -7.22 -0.48 0.66
CA TYR A 6 -6.30 0.51 0.08
C TYR A 6 -4.97 0.44 0.82
N VAL A 7 -3.87 0.43 0.08
CA VAL A 7 -2.53 0.37 0.72
C VAL A 7 -1.57 1.37 0.08
N GLY A 8 -0.73 1.97 0.92
CA GLY A 8 0.40 2.78 0.50
C GLY A 8 1.69 2.06 0.88
N MET A 9 2.57 1.82 -0.08
CA MET A 9 3.79 1.05 0.14
C MET A 9 4.91 1.51 -0.80
N GLY A 10 5.01 2.81 -1.02
CA GLY A 10 5.99 3.39 -1.93
C GLY A 10 5.40 3.68 -3.29
N CYS A 11 6.25 3.77 -4.31
CA CYS A 11 5.81 4.05 -5.68
C CYS A 11 4.72 3.07 -6.11
N PHE A 12 3.56 3.61 -6.49
CA PHE A 12 2.40 2.76 -6.80
C PHE A 12 2.52 1.98 -8.12
N TRP A 13 3.50 2.28 -8.96
CA TRP A 13 3.74 1.46 -10.16
C TRP A 13 4.17 0.04 -9.79
N GLY A 14 5.20 -0.08 -8.96
CA GLY A 14 5.68 -1.37 -8.48
C GLY A 14 4.74 -2.01 -7.48
N ALA A 15 4.09 -1.18 -6.65
CA ALA A 15 3.12 -1.66 -5.67
C ALA A 15 1.92 -2.33 -6.35
N GLU A 16 1.34 -1.71 -7.38
CA GLU A 16 0.21 -2.30 -8.10
C GLU A 16 0.58 -3.65 -8.70
N LYS A 17 1.78 -3.78 -9.24
CA LYS A 17 2.27 -5.02 -9.84
C LYS A 17 2.23 -6.21 -8.87
N LYS A 18 2.43 -5.96 -7.56
CA LYS A 18 2.41 -7.03 -6.56
C LYS A 18 1.03 -7.66 -6.38
N PHE A 19 -0.02 -6.97 -6.77
CA PHE A 19 -1.39 -7.41 -6.51
C PHE A 19 -2.19 -7.83 -7.74
N TRP A 20 -1.95 -7.26 -8.91
CA TRP A 20 -2.86 -7.47 -10.05
C TRP A 20 -2.95 -8.91 -10.56
N SER A 21 -1.94 -9.72 -10.34
CA SER A 21 -1.94 -11.13 -10.75
C SER A 21 -2.12 -12.10 -9.57
N LEU A 22 -2.37 -11.57 -8.37
CA LEU A 22 -2.54 -12.38 -7.18
C LEU A 22 -3.89 -13.11 -7.24
N PRO A 23 -3.92 -14.48 -7.11
CA PRO A 23 -5.19 -15.21 -7.15
C PRO A 23 -6.16 -14.71 -6.09
N GLY A 24 -7.41 -14.44 -6.50
CA GLY A 24 -8.44 -13.87 -5.63
C GLY A 24 -8.56 -12.36 -5.72
N VAL A 25 -7.57 -11.67 -6.29
CA VAL A 25 -7.68 -10.23 -6.57
C VAL A 25 -8.43 -10.05 -7.88
N VAL A 26 -9.53 -9.30 -7.83
CA VAL A 26 -10.45 -9.10 -8.94
C VAL A 26 -10.05 -7.89 -9.78
N GLU A 27 -9.61 -6.82 -9.10
CA GLU A 27 -9.29 -5.56 -9.75
C GLU A 27 -8.28 -4.79 -8.92
N THR A 28 -7.39 -4.04 -9.58
CA THR A 28 -6.51 -3.07 -8.94
C THR A 28 -6.57 -1.75 -9.69
N SER A 29 -6.33 -0.66 -8.98
CA SER A 29 -6.09 0.65 -9.58
C SER A 29 -5.12 1.41 -8.68
N VAL A 30 -4.59 2.52 -9.17
CA VAL A 30 -3.72 3.40 -8.38
C VAL A 30 -4.33 4.79 -8.27
N GLY A 31 -4.07 5.45 -7.16
CA GLY A 31 -4.63 6.76 -6.89
C GLY A 31 -3.94 7.44 -5.72
N TYR A 32 -4.61 8.48 -5.22
CA TYR A 32 -4.12 9.32 -4.12
C TYR A 32 -5.16 9.37 -3.02
N GLN A 33 -4.73 9.23 -1.77
CA GLN A 33 -5.65 9.18 -0.64
C GLN A 33 -4.92 9.53 0.66
N GLY A 34 -5.66 9.94 1.66
CA GLY A 34 -5.11 10.21 2.99
C GLY A 34 -4.63 11.63 3.21
N GLY A 35 -4.70 12.48 2.19
CA GLY A 35 -4.30 13.88 2.26
C GLY A 35 -5.48 14.85 2.32
N THR A 36 -5.22 16.12 2.03
CA THR A 36 -6.18 17.19 2.20
C THR A 36 -6.60 17.89 0.90
N THR A 37 -5.80 17.78 -0.16
CA THR A 37 -6.07 18.46 -1.42
C THR A 37 -7.12 17.70 -2.22
N GLU A 38 -8.15 18.43 -2.69
CA GLU A 38 -9.17 17.87 -3.58
C GLU A 38 -8.66 17.82 -5.01
N ASN A 39 -9.09 16.80 -5.77
CA ASN A 39 -8.73 16.60 -7.17
C ASN A 39 -7.21 16.72 -7.42
N PRO A 40 -6.39 16.00 -6.64
CA PRO A 40 -4.95 16.07 -6.83
C PRO A 40 -4.53 15.44 -8.14
N ASP A 41 -3.41 15.93 -8.71
CA ASP A 41 -2.74 15.25 -9.81
C ASP A 41 -1.34 14.82 -9.36
N TYR A 42 -0.68 14.00 -10.18
CA TYR A 42 0.64 13.46 -9.86
C TYR A 42 1.66 14.56 -9.56
N ARG A 43 1.67 15.61 -10.39
CA ARG A 43 2.59 16.72 -10.22
C ARG A 43 2.42 17.40 -8.87
N LEU A 44 1.16 17.65 -8.48
CA LEU A 44 0.84 18.30 -7.21
C LEU A 44 1.20 17.40 -6.03
N VAL A 45 0.90 16.10 -6.11
CA VAL A 45 1.25 15.14 -5.06
C VAL A 45 2.77 15.08 -4.87
N CYS A 46 3.54 15.13 -5.94
CA CYS A 46 5.01 15.09 -5.87
C CYS A 46 5.63 16.32 -5.21
N THR A 47 4.88 17.42 -5.04
CA THR A 47 5.38 18.58 -4.29
C THR A 47 5.47 18.31 -2.78
N GLY A 48 4.78 17.27 -2.28
CA GLY A 48 4.72 16.95 -0.85
C GLY A 48 3.77 17.84 -0.06
N THR A 49 3.02 18.75 -0.74
CA THR A 49 2.14 19.72 -0.06
C THR A 49 0.71 19.22 0.11
N THR A 50 0.31 18.16 -0.61
CA THR A 50 -1.06 17.63 -0.55
C THR A 50 -1.29 16.69 0.63
N ASN A 51 -0.23 16.17 1.20
CA ASN A 51 -0.21 15.10 2.21
C ASN A 51 -0.88 13.80 1.74
N HIS A 52 -1.18 13.66 0.45
CA HIS A 52 -1.70 12.41 -0.08
C HIS A 52 -0.62 11.34 -0.18
N ILE A 53 -1.07 10.10 -0.11
CA ILE A 53 -0.25 8.89 -0.26
C ILE A 53 -0.52 8.33 -1.64
N GLU A 54 0.51 7.83 -2.32
CA GLU A 54 0.34 7.01 -3.51
C GLU A 54 -0.24 5.67 -3.07
N ILE A 55 -1.44 5.34 -3.56
CA ILE A 55 -2.27 4.23 -3.06
C ILE A 55 -2.54 3.24 -4.16
N VAL A 56 -2.54 1.95 -3.79
CA VAL A 56 -3.13 0.88 -4.60
C VAL A 56 -4.48 0.52 -4.00
N LYS A 57 -5.53 0.61 -4.81
CA LYS A 57 -6.84 0.09 -4.47
C LYS A 57 -6.90 -1.36 -4.89
N ILE A 58 -7.23 -2.25 -3.95
CA ILE A 58 -7.29 -3.69 -4.18
C ILE A 58 -8.71 -4.15 -3.94
N VAL A 59 -9.34 -4.69 -4.98
CA VAL A 59 -10.65 -5.35 -4.86
C VAL A 59 -10.38 -6.85 -4.90
N TYR A 60 -10.78 -7.56 -3.86
CA TYR A 60 -10.50 -9.00 -3.73
C TYR A 60 -11.72 -9.79 -3.32
N ASN A 61 -11.77 -11.05 -3.75
CA ASN A 61 -12.83 -11.98 -3.39
C ASN A 61 -12.43 -12.72 -2.11
N GLU A 62 -13.12 -12.41 -1.01
CA GLU A 62 -12.77 -12.95 0.30
C GLU A 62 -12.97 -14.47 0.43
N SER A 63 -13.69 -15.10 -0.53
CA SER A 63 -13.79 -16.54 -0.57
C SER A 63 -12.61 -17.22 -1.24
N GLU A 64 -11.77 -16.46 -1.94
CA GLU A 64 -10.58 -16.97 -2.63
C GLU A 64 -9.27 -16.55 -1.97
N ILE A 65 -9.26 -15.37 -1.33
CA ILE A 65 -8.08 -14.84 -0.64
C ILE A 65 -8.53 -14.09 0.61
N SER A 66 -7.87 -14.33 1.73
CA SER A 66 -8.19 -13.64 2.97
C SER A 66 -7.58 -12.25 3.03
N THR A 67 -8.15 -11.39 3.86
CA THR A 67 -7.55 -10.08 4.17
C THR A 67 -6.11 -10.25 4.68
N ARG A 68 -5.86 -11.27 5.50
CA ARG A 68 -4.51 -11.55 6.00
C ARG A 68 -3.54 -11.84 4.85
N ASP A 69 -3.96 -12.62 3.85
CA ASP A 69 -3.10 -12.95 2.71
C ASP A 69 -2.81 -11.74 1.84
N VAL A 70 -3.78 -10.84 1.66
CA VAL A 70 -3.55 -9.58 0.96
C VAL A 70 -2.53 -8.73 1.73
N LEU A 71 -2.69 -8.63 3.04
CA LEU A 71 -1.78 -7.84 3.88
C LEU A 71 -0.40 -8.50 4.00
N LYS A 72 -0.30 -9.81 3.89
CA LYS A 72 0.99 -10.48 3.84
C LYS A 72 1.82 -10.00 2.65
N VAL A 73 1.20 -9.88 1.48
CA VAL A 73 1.86 -9.31 0.29
C VAL A 73 2.31 -7.87 0.56
N PHE A 74 1.47 -7.08 1.19
CA PHE A 74 1.80 -5.71 1.59
C PHE A 74 3.03 -5.67 2.51
N TRP A 75 2.98 -6.41 3.63
CA TRP A 75 4.06 -6.38 4.62
C TRP A 75 5.39 -6.88 4.05
N GLU A 76 5.36 -7.92 3.23
CA GLU A 76 6.58 -8.59 2.74
C GLU A 76 7.20 -7.92 1.51
N ASN A 77 6.49 -7.00 0.85
CA ASN A 77 6.96 -6.42 -0.41
C ASN A 77 7.33 -4.94 -0.32
N HIS A 78 7.52 -4.42 0.88
CA HIS A 78 8.11 -3.11 1.12
C HIS A 78 8.73 -3.08 2.50
N ASP A 79 9.45 -2.02 2.81
CA ASP A 79 10.03 -1.83 4.15
C ASP A 79 9.13 -0.90 4.96
N PRO A 80 8.30 -1.44 5.88
CA PRO A 80 7.36 -0.63 6.66
C PRO A 80 8.00 0.14 7.82
N THR A 81 9.32 0.08 7.96
CA THR A 81 10.05 0.78 9.03
C THR A 81 10.57 2.16 8.59
N GLN A 82 10.44 2.48 7.29
CA GLN A 82 10.89 3.78 6.77
C GLN A 82 9.81 4.85 6.99
N GLY A 83 10.24 6.07 7.33
CA GLY A 83 9.33 7.19 7.50
C GLY A 83 9.34 8.10 6.27
N ASN A 84 8.17 8.40 5.71
CA ASN A 84 8.00 9.29 4.56
C ASN A 84 8.94 8.97 3.40
N ARG A 85 9.19 7.70 3.17
CA ARG A 85 10.01 7.23 2.05
C ARG A 85 9.83 5.73 1.86
N GLN A 86 10.24 5.25 0.70
CA GLN A 86 10.40 3.81 0.45
C GLN A 86 11.58 3.63 -0.49
N GLY A 87 12.65 3.02 0.03
CA GLY A 87 13.88 2.84 -0.74
C GLY A 87 14.45 4.18 -1.22
N ASN A 88 14.62 4.31 -2.53
CA ASN A 88 15.13 5.53 -3.15
C ASN A 88 14.08 6.63 -3.32
N ASP A 89 12.81 6.33 -3.13
CA ASP A 89 11.72 7.29 -3.26
C ASP A 89 11.52 8.02 -1.93
N VAL A 90 11.81 9.31 -1.91
CA VAL A 90 11.74 10.15 -0.71
C VAL A 90 10.58 11.13 -0.83
N GLY A 91 9.69 11.16 0.17
CA GLY A 91 8.55 12.05 0.23
C GLY A 91 7.40 11.43 1.00
N SER A 92 6.52 12.27 1.54
CA SER A 92 5.35 11.81 2.31
C SER A 92 4.39 10.97 1.48
N GLN A 93 4.37 11.16 0.15
CA GLN A 93 3.53 10.37 -0.77
C GLN A 93 3.93 8.90 -0.82
N TYR A 94 5.14 8.58 -0.40
CA TYR A 94 5.66 7.20 -0.42
C TYR A 94 5.59 6.50 0.94
N ARG A 95 4.95 7.11 1.93
CA ARG A 95 4.85 6.53 3.26
C ARG A 95 3.96 5.29 3.28
N SER A 96 4.23 4.41 4.25
CA SER A 96 3.48 3.17 4.43
C SER A 96 2.15 3.43 5.12
N ALA A 97 1.06 2.89 4.57
CA ALA A 97 -0.27 3.05 5.16
C ALA A 97 -1.21 1.93 4.72
N ILE A 98 -2.18 1.64 5.57
CA ILE A 98 -3.32 0.76 5.29
C ILE A 98 -4.58 1.57 5.58
N LEU A 99 -5.49 1.66 4.59
CA LEU A 99 -6.78 2.31 4.78
C LEU A 99 -7.86 1.23 4.67
N CYS A 100 -8.58 1.04 5.77
CA CYS A 100 -9.53 -0.07 5.94
C CYS A 100 -10.95 0.40 5.64
N THR A 101 -11.75 -0.48 5.00
CA THR A 101 -13.15 -0.18 4.68
C THR A 101 -14.12 -0.81 5.67
N ASP A 102 -13.66 -1.73 6.52
CA ASP A 102 -14.48 -2.35 7.56
C ASP A 102 -13.66 -2.74 8.79
N ASP A 103 -14.35 -3.17 9.84
CA ASP A 103 -13.72 -3.49 11.13
C ASP A 103 -12.89 -4.77 11.08
N GLU A 104 -13.26 -5.73 10.24
CA GLU A 104 -12.49 -6.97 10.07
C GLU A 104 -11.11 -6.66 9.50
N GLN A 105 -11.07 -5.81 8.47
CA GLN A 105 -9.80 -5.37 7.89
C GLN A 105 -8.94 -4.64 8.93
N ARG A 106 -9.55 -3.77 9.74
CA ARG A 106 -8.83 -3.04 10.77
C ARG A 106 -8.24 -3.97 11.81
N ALA A 107 -9.01 -4.96 12.24
CA ALA A 107 -8.53 -5.95 13.22
C ALA A 107 -7.34 -6.75 12.67
N VAL A 108 -7.44 -7.22 11.42
CA VAL A 108 -6.35 -7.96 10.78
C VAL A 108 -5.13 -7.06 10.55
N ALA A 109 -5.34 -5.81 10.15
CA ALA A 109 -4.24 -4.86 9.95
C ALA A 109 -3.47 -4.63 11.26
N ASN A 110 -4.17 -4.38 12.36
CA ASN A 110 -3.53 -4.18 13.66
C ASN A 110 -2.80 -5.43 14.14
N LEU A 111 -3.42 -6.61 14.00
CA LEU A 111 -2.81 -7.87 14.42
C LEU A 111 -1.55 -8.16 13.61
N THR A 112 -1.61 -8.05 12.28
CA THR A 112 -0.47 -8.34 11.42
C THR A 112 0.65 -7.32 11.60
N LYS A 113 0.31 -6.06 11.85
CA LYS A 113 1.30 -5.02 12.18
C LYS A 113 2.07 -5.40 13.44
N GLU A 114 1.36 -5.84 14.48
CA GLU A 114 2.00 -6.28 15.72
C GLU A 114 2.88 -7.50 15.50
N GLN A 115 2.37 -8.52 14.82
CA GLN A 115 3.11 -9.75 14.55
C GLN A 115 4.37 -9.49 13.72
N TYR A 116 4.24 -8.72 12.65
CA TYR A 116 5.38 -8.40 11.79
C TYR A 116 6.38 -7.48 12.51
N GLY A 117 5.87 -6.55 13.32
CA GLY A 117 6.70 -5.69 14.14
C GLY A 117 7.58 -6.47 15.11
N GLN A 118 7.05 -7.54 15.70
CA GLN A 118 7.82 -8.43 16.58
C GLN A 118 8.93 -9.14 15.81
N VAL A 119 8.64 -9.62 14.60
CA VAL A 119 9.66 -10.27 13.75
C VAL A 119 10.80 -9.30 13.42
N LEU A 120 10.44 -8.08 13.00
CA LEU A 120 11.45 -7.08 12.63
C LEU A 120 12.25 -6.60 13.83
N SER A 121 11.61 -6.41 14.97
CA SER A 121 12.28 -6.02 16.21
C SER A 121 13.29 -7.07 16.67
N ALA A 122 12.90 -8.34 16.59
CA ALA A 122 13.78 -9.47 16.93
C ALA A 122 15.01 -9.53 16.00
N ALA A 123 14.88 -9.03 14.78
CA ALA A 123 15.96 -8.96 13.81
C ALA A 123 16.79 -7.66 13.92
N GLY A 124 16.46 -6.78 14.86
CA GLY A 124 17.18 -5.53 15.10
C GLY A 124 16.78 -4.38 14.19
N LEU A 125 15.62 -4.48 13.50
CA LEU A 125 15.13 -3.38 12.67
C LEU A 125 14.34 -2.38 13.51
N ASP A 126 14.12 -1.18 12.92
CA ASP A 126 13.35 -0.11 13.56
C ASP A 126 11.87 -0.45 13.67
N PRO A 127 11.11 0.26 14.51
CA PRO A 127 9.67 0.08 14.61
C PRO A 127 8.95 0.35 13.29
N ILE A 128 7.83 -0.34 13.08
CA ILE A 128 6.95 -0.12 11.92
C ILE A 128 6.33 1.27 12.01
N THR A 129 6.35 2.02 10.90
CA THR A 129 5.79 3.37 10.80
C THR A 129 4.43 3.39 10.11
N THR A 130 3.93 2.24 9.64
CA THR A 130 2.68 2.14 8.89
C THR A 130 1.51 2.75 9.65
N GLU A 131 0.80 3.68 9.01
CA GLU A 131 -0.45 4.23 9.53
C GLU A 131 -1.60 3.28 9.18
N ILE A 132 -2.53 3.09 10.12
CA ILE A 132 -3.76 2.33 9.87
C ILE A 132 -4.91 3.31 10.01
N LEU A 133 -5.57 3.61 8.89
CA LEU A 133 -6.57 4.66 8.76
C LEU A 133 -7.92 4.07 8.33
N ASP A 134 -8.98 4.88 8.48
CA ASP A 134 -10.31 4.55 8.00
C ASP A 134 -10.49 5.11 6.59
N ALA A 135 -10.65 4.24 5.61
CA ALA A 135 -10.82 4.66 4.21
C ALA A 135 -12.10 5.50 4.02
N ASN A 136 -13.09 5.33 4.89
CA ASN A 136 -14.34 6.08 4.78
C ASN A 136 -14.19 7.56 5.19
N GLU A 137 -13.09 7.91 5.84
CA GLU A 137 -12.78 9.30 6.21
C GLU A 137 -11.88 10.01 5.19
N HIS A 138 -11.45 9.30 4.14
CA HIS A 138 -10.52 9.83 3.13
C HIS A 138 -10.99 9.46 1.74
N THR A 139 -11.22 10.46 0.90
CA THR A 139 -11.62 10.21 -0.49
C THR A 139 -10.45 9.62 -1.28
N TYR A 140 -10.73 8.55 -2.02
CA TYR A 140 -9.78 7.99 -2.97
C TYR A 140 -9.91 8.73 -4.30
N TRP A 141 -8.84 9.40 -4.71
CA TRP A 141 -8.77 10.12 -5.98
C TRP A 141 -8.01 9.26 -6.98
N LEU A 142 -8.72 8.78 -8.00
CA LEU A 142 -8.12 7.94 -9.04
C LEU A 142 -7.00 8.70 -9.74
N ALA A 143 -5.83 8.07 -9.87
CA ALA A 143 -4.69 8.68 -10.58
C ALA A 143 -4.93 8.66 -12.10
N GLU A 144 -4.12 9.44 -12.78
CA GLU A 144 -4.18 9.59 -14.23
C GLU A 144 -4.08 8.23 -14.94
N GLU A 145 -4.71 8.09 -16.09
CA GLU A 145 -4.77 6.83 -16.83
C GLU A 145 -3.39 6.27 -17.14
N TYR A 146 -2.40 7.12 -17.42
CA TYR A 146 -1.06 6.63 -17.73
C TYR A 146 -0.35 5.96 -16.55
N HIS A 147 -0.82 6.16 -15.32
CA HIS A 147 -0.31 5.46 -14.14
C HIS A 147 -0.96 4.09 -13.93
N GLN A 148 -2.16 3.87 -14.48
CA GLN A 148 -2.88 2.61 -14.29
C GLN A 148 -2.17 1.49 -15.02
N LYS A 149 -1.84 0.39 -14.31
CA LYS A 149 -1.11 -0.75 -14.89
C LYS A 149 0.17 -0.32 -15.59
N TYR A 150 0.89 0.64 -15.00
CA TYR A 150 2.06 1.27 -15.61
C TYR A 150 3.10 0.23 -16.06
N LEU A 151 3.40 -0.77 -15.23
CA LEU A 151 4.42 -1.77 -15.55
C LEU A 151 3.95 -2.84 -16.54
N ILE A 152 2.65 -2.91 -16.88
CA ILE A 152 2.18 -3.67 -18.03
C ILE A 152 2.47 -2.88 -19.31
N LYS A 153 2.15 -1.58 -19.30
CA LYS A 153 2.37 -0.67 -20.45
C LYS A 153 3.85 -0.41 -20.68
N ASN A 154 4.65 -0.43 -19.61
CA ASN A 154 6.08 -0.12 -19.62
C ASN A 154 6.84 -1.20 -18.84
N PRO A 155 7.04 -2.42 -19.43
CA PRO A 155 7.63 -3.55 -18.70
C PRO A 155 9.04 -3.28 -18.17
N ASN A 156 9.79 -2.37 -18.79
CA ASN A 156 11.12 -1.98 -18.36
C ASN A 156 11.11 -0.68 -17.55
N GLY A 157 9.92 -0.24 -17.11
CA GLY A 157 9.76 0.97 -16.31
C GLY A 157 10.33 0.81 -14.89
N TYR A 158 10.37 1.94 -14.19
CA TYR A 158 10.89 2.01 -12.83
C TYR A 158 10.08 1.12 -11.88
N ASP A 159 10.74 0.17 -11.23
CA ASP A 159 10.15 -0.76 -10.27
C ASP A 159 11.15 -0.94 -9.12
N CYS A 160 11.12 -0.03 -8.15
CA CYS A 160 12.03 -0.06 -7.03
C CYS A 160 11.25 -0.18 -5.72
N HIS A 161 11.47 -1.30 -5.02
CA HIS A 161 10.93 -1.47 -3.67
C HIS A 161 12.02 -2.01 -2.75
N ALA A 162 12.09 -1.44 -1.57
CA ALA A 162 12.90 -1.99 -0.49
C ALA A 162 12.14 -3.17 0.13
N HIS A 163 12.88 -4.12 0.65
CA HIS A 163 12.32 -5.27 1.36
C HIS A 163 13.10 -5.46 2.66
N THR A 164 12.43 -5.97 3.69
CA THR A 164 13.11 -6.33 4.93
C THR A 164 13.78 -7.71 4.83
N GLY A 165 13.29 -8.56 3.93
CA GLY A 165 13.74 -9.94 3.79
C GLY A 165 13.09 -10.91 4.78
N TYR A 166 12.16 -10.44 5.61
CA TYR A 166 11.47 -11.27 6.61
C TYR A 166 10.03 -11.51 6.22
N SER A 167 9.49 -12.65 6.68
CA SER A 167 8.12 -13.05 6.35
C SER A 167 7.18 -12.80 7.53
N LEU A 168 5.90 -12.55 7.20
CA LEU A 168 4.84 -12.48 8.20
C LEU A 168 4.57 -13.91 8.69
N PRO A 169 4.53 -14.16 10.01
CA PRO A 169 4.20 -15.48 10.55
C PRO A 169 2.78 -15.92 10.17
N ASP A 170 2.59 -17.21 10.07
CA ASP A 170 1.25 -17.79 9.82
C ASP A 170 0.33 -17.65 11.06
#